data_140aa17a03b90358550e555f9932198c
#
_entry.id   140aa17a03b90358550e555f9932198c
#
_cell.length_a   1.000
_cell.length_b   1.000
_cell.length_c   1.000
_cell.angle_alpha   90.00
_cell.angle_beta   90.00
_cell.angle_gamma   90.00
#
_symmetry.space_group_name_H-M   'P 1'
#
loop_
_entity.id
_entity.type
_entity.pdbx_description
1 polymer ?
#
loop_
_entity_poly.entity_id
_entity_poly.type
_entity_poly.pdbx_seq_one_letter_code
_entity_poly.pdbx_strand_id
1 'polypeptide(L)'
;MESRARLWLIKELWVFRDNRIAVRFAYEWHDDSGNWFRSYGNENWEFDEDGLMRRRIASINDLRIEDGERKYHWPLGRRPDDHPSLSDLGL
;
A
#
# COMPACT_ATOMS: atom_id res chain seq x y z
N MET A 1 16.31 3.21 3.73
CA MET A 1 15.98 3.24 2.30
C MET A 1 15.45 4.59 1.91
N GLU A 2 16.27 5.33 1.19
CA GLU A 2 15.88 6.67 0.75
C GLU A 2 14.62 6.66 -0.09
N SER A 3 14.41 5.61 -0.88
CA SER A 3 13.23 5.51 -1.74
C SER A 3 11.92 5.56 -0.98
N ARG A 4 11.91 5.23 0.31
CA ARG A 4 10.67 5.29 1.10
C ARG A 4 10.14 6.70 1.27
N ALA A 5 11.01 7.70 1.25
CA ALA A 5 10.60 9.10 1.31
C ALA A 5 9.89 9.55 0.04
N ARG A 6 9.94 8.75 -1.03
CA ARG A 6 9.39 9.07 -2.35
C ARG A 6 8.23 8.16 -2.73
N LEU A 7 7.51 7.60 -1.76
CA LEU A 7 6.38 6.74 -2.07
C LEU A 7 5.10 7.28 -1.46
N TRP A 8 4.02 6.97 -2.12
CA TRP A 8 2.65 7.29 -1.72
C TRP A 8 1.93 5.99 -1.50
N LEU A 9 1.42 5.75 -0.31
CA LEU A 9 0.89 4.46 0.12
C LEU A 9 -0.57 4.57 0.53
N ILE A 10 -1.37 3.61 0.07
CA ILE A 10 -2.72 3.39 0.56
C ILE A 10 -2.85 1.93 0.99
N LYS A 11 -3.32 1.70 2.22
CA LYS A 11 -3.69 0.38 2.71
C LYS A 11 -5.19 0.31 2.89
N GLU A 12 -5.75 -0.86 2.63
CA GLU A 12 -7.18 -1.09 2.77
C GLU A 12 -7.41 -2.44 3.44
N LEU A 13 -8.26 -2.47 4.47
CA LEU A 13 -8.70 -3.72 5.07
C LEU A 13 -9.48 -4.51 4.03
N TRP A 14 -9.07 -5.75 3.79
CA TRP A 14 -9.75 -6.60 2.83
C TRP A 14 -10.76 -7.52 3.52
N VAL A 15 -10.30 -8.22 4.56
CA VAL A 15 -11.15 -9.16 5.31
C VAL A 15 -10.49 -9.48 6.64
N PHE A 16 -11.30 -9.85 7.61
CA PHE A 16 -10.76 -10.37 8.86
C PHE A 16 -11.62 -11.54 9.35
N ARG A 17 -11.00 -12.42 10.12
CA ARG A 17 -11.69 -13.53 10.77
C ARG A 17 -10.92 -13.91 12.02
N ASP A 18 -11.61 -13.90 13.17
CA ASP A 18 -11.00 -14.21 14.47
C ASP A 18 -9.75 -13.35 14.71
N ASN A 19 -8.59 -13.97 14.85
CA ASN A 19 -7.33 -13.28 15.11
C ASN A 19 -6.52 -13.04 13.83
N ARG A 20 -7.15 -13.13 12.66
CA ARG A 20 -6.48 -12.97 11.36
C ARG A 20 -7.06 -11.81 10.58
N ILE A 21 -6.18 -11.02 10.00
CA ILE A 21 -6.55 -9.85 9.21
C ILE A 21 -5.79 -9.91 7.89
N ALA A 22 -6.51 -9.73 6.80
CA ALA A 22 -5.91 -9.57 5.48
C ALA A 22 -6.10 -8.13 5.05
N VAL A 23 -5.01 -7.48 4.67
CA VAL A 23 -5.04 -6.13 4.12
C VAL A 23 -4.42 -6.17 2.75
N ARG A 24 -4.91 -5.31 1.88
CA ARG A 24 -4.25 -5.08 0.61
C ARG A 24 -3.69 -3.68 0.61
N PHE A 25 -2.68 -3.45 -0.21
CA PHE A 25 -2.10 -2.13 -0.33
C PHE A 25 -1.63 -1.91 -1.75
N ALA A 26 -1.52 -0.65 -2.10
CA ALA A 26 -0.83 -0.25 -3.32
C ALA A 26 -0.09 1.03 -3.03
N TYR A 27 1.09 1.16 -3.58
CA TYR A 27 1.81 2.42 -3.47
C TYR A 27 2.40 2.79 -4.82
N GLU A 28 2.48 4.11 -5.01
CA GLU A 28 3.13 4.68 -6.17
C GLU A 28 4.46 5.26 -5.72
N TRP A 29 5.48 5.05 -6.53
CA TRP A 29 6.80 5.54 -6.19
C TRP A 29 7.59 5.79 -7.47
N HIS A 30 8.65 6.56 -7.33
CA HIS A 30 9.56 6.79 -8.45
C HIS A 30 10.99 6.53 -8.01
N ASP A 31 11.83 6.12 -8.98
CA ASP A 31 13.25 5.97 -8.74
C ASP A 31 13.97 7.31 -8.97
N ASP A 32 15.29 7.31 -8.84
CA ASP A 32 16.09 8.53 -8.99
C ASP A 32 16.17 9.01 -10.44
N SER A 33 15.80 8.15 -11.39
CA SER A 33 15.77 8.49 -12.82
C SER A 33 14.42 9.02 -13.29
N GLY A 34 13.46 9.13 -12.40
CA GLY A 34 12.13 9.64 -12.73
C GLY A 34 11.19 8.61 -13.30
N ASN A 35 11.51 7.33 -13.23
CA ASN A 35 10.62 6.25 -13.65
C ASN A 35 9.58 5.99 -12.56
N TRP A 36 8.31 5.93 -12.95
CA TRP A 36 7.21 5.70 -12.02
C TRP A 36 6.77 4.25 -11.99
N PHE A 37 6.37 3.81 -10.82
CA PHE A 37 5.90 2.44 -10.59
C PHE A 37 4.68 2.46 -9.69
N ARG A 38 3.83 1.46 -9.85
CA ARG A 38 2.77 1.15 -8.89
C ARG A 38 2.99 -0.28 -8.41
N SER A 39 3.10 -0.44 -7.11
CA SER A 39 3.31 -1.75 -6.50
C SER A 39 2.02 -2.17 -5.81
N TYR A 40 1.61 -3.40 -6.09
CA TYR A 40 0.40 -4.00 -5.53
C TYR A 40 0.81 -5.09 -4.58
N GLY A 41 0.13 -5.18 -3.44
CA GLY A 41 0.46 -6.23 -2.51
C GLY A 41 -0.67 -6.53 -1.54
N ASN A 42 -0.43 -7.57 -0.76
CA ASN A 42 -1.28 -7.89 0.35
C ASN A 42 -0.42 -8.37 1.52
N GLU A 43 -0.99 -8.26 2.70
CA GLU A 43 -0.39 -8.78 3.93
C GLU A 43 -1.43 -9.57 4.67
N ASN A 44 -1.00 -10.67 5.24
CA ASN A 44 -1.83 -11.48 6.13
C ASN A 44 -1.21 -11.42 7.51
N TRP A 45 -2.00 -10.94 8.47
CA TRP A 45 -1.55 -10.76 9.85
C TRP A 45 -2.26 -11.77 10.75
N GLU A 46 -1.51 -12.31 11.69
CA GLU A 46 -2.09 -13.18 12.72
C GLU A 46 -1.65 -12.65 14.08
N PHE A 47 -2.60 -12.54 15.00
CA PHE A 47 -2.36 -12.01 16.34
C PHE A 47 -2.45 -13.14 17.38
N ASP A 48 -1.71 -12.98 18.47
CA ASP A 48 -1.81 -13.89 19.59
C ASP A 48 -2.93 -13.48 20.54
N GLU A 49 -3.07 -14.21 21.63
CA GLU A 49 -4.13 -13.96 22.63
C GLU A 49 -3.99 -12.59 23.30
N ASP A 50 -2.78 -12.05 23.36
CA ASP A 50 -2.52 -10.75 23.97
C ASP A 50 -2.74 -9.59 23.00
N GLY A 51 -3.15 -9.88 21.77
CA GLY A 51 -3.36 -8.86 20.76
C GLY A 51 -2.08 -8.41 20.07
N LEU A 52 -0.99 -9.12 20.26
CA LEU A 52 0.28 -8.80 19.61
C LEU A 52 0.38 -9.57 18.29
N MET A 53 0.97 -8.94 17.27
CA MET A 53 1.14 -9.57 15.98
C MET A 53 2.16 -10.70 16.09
N ARG A 54 1.70 -11.91 15.80
CA ARG A 54 2.52 -13.13 15.88
C ARG A 54 3.14 -13.47 14.54
N ARG A 55 2.45 -13.20 13.46
CA ARG A 55 2.90 -13.53 12.11
C ARG A 55 2.46 -12.46 11.13
N ARG A 56 3.34 -12.16 10.19
CA ARG A 56 3.05 -11.24 9.10
C ARG A 56 3.63 -11.83 7.81
N ILE A 57 2.76 -12.05 6.83
CA ILE A 57 3.16 -12.59 5.53
C ILE A 57 2.78 -11.55 4.49
N ALA A 58 3.72 -11.14 3.66
CA ALA A 58 3.50 -10.11 2.66
C ALA A 58 3.91 -10.59 1.27
N SER A 59 3.16 -10.14 0.27
CA SER A 59 3.47 -10.38 -1.14
C SER A 59 3.32 -9.07 -1.90
N ILE A 60 4.27 -8.76 -2.78
CA ILE A 60 4.31 -7.49 -3.50
C ILE A 60 4.67 -7.75 -4.95
N ASN A 61 3.97 -7.07 -5.87
CA ASN A 61 4.26 -7.07 -7.30
C ASN A 61 4.39 -5.63 -7.79
N ASP A 62 5.42 -5.35 -8.55
CA ASP A 62 5.69 -4.02 -9.10
C ASP A 62 5.23 -3.95 -10.56
N LEU A 63 4.66 -2.80 -10.93
CA LEU A 63 4.25 -2.49 -12.29
C LEU A 63 4.80 -1.14 -12.67
N ARG A 64 5.53 -1.06 -13.78
CA ARG A 64 5.95 0.23 -14.31
C ARG A 64 4.77 0.96 -14.91
N ILE A 65 4.65 2.26 -14.60
CA ILE A 65 3.57 3.10 -15.12
C ILE A 65 4.18 4.38 -15.71
N GLU A 66 3.38 5.05 -16.53
CA GLU A 66 3.73 6.39 -17.00
C GLU A 66 3.25 7.43 -15.98
N ASP A 67 3.89 8.59 -15.98
CA ASP A 67 3.52 9.64 -15.03
C ASP A 67 2.03 10.00 -15.12
N GLY A 68 1.47 10.02 -16.32
CA GLY A 68 0.06 10.30 -16.54
C GLY A 68 -0.89 9.21 -16.00
N GLU A 69 -0.38 8.04 -15.67
CA GLU A 69 -1.18 6.94 -15.13
C GLU A 69 -1.27 6.96 -13.61
N ARG A 70 -0.63 7.93 -12.96
CA ARG A 70 -0.66 8.04 -11.50
C ARG A 70 -2.08 8.34 -11.02
N LYS A 71 -2.44 7.69 -9.90
CA LYS A 71 -3.75 7.87 -9.27
C LYS A 71 -3.65 8.55 -7.91
N TYR A 72 -2.43 8.68 -7.36
CA TYR A 72 -2.21 9.27 -6.05
C TYR A 72 -1.69 10.69 -6.22
N HIS A 73 -2.49 11.66 -5.86
CA HIS A 73 -2.25 13.06 -6.18
C HIS A 73 -2.22 13.95 -4.94
N TRP A 74 -1.48 13.55 -3.93
CA TRP A 74 -1.23 14.40 -2.78
C TRP A 74 0.26 14.68 -2.65
N PRO A 75 0.64 15.73 -1.92
CA PRO A 75 2.07 15.97 -1.64
C PRO A 75 2.68 14.78 -0.92
N LEU A 76 3.97 14.58 -1.09
CA LEU A 76 4.68 13.47 -0.47
C LEU A 76 4.44 13.47 1.04
N GLY A 77 4.16 12.30 1.58
CA GLY A 77 3.89 12.11 2.99
C GLY A 77 2.61 11.33 3.21
N ARG A 78 1.96 11.59 4.33
CA ARG A 78 0.76 10.86 4.70
C ARG A 78 -0.41 11.19 3.76
N ARG A 79 -1.17 10.16 3.40
CA ARG A 79 -2.38 10.33 2.61
C ARG A 79 -3.40 11.22 3.36
N PRO A 80 -4.01 12.21 2.68
CA PRO A 80 -5.09 12.99 3.28
C PRO A 80 -6.28 12.09 3.66
N ASP A 81 -6.97 12.42 4.74
CA ASP A 81 -8.09 11.60 5.22
C ASP A 81 -9.23 11.51 4.22
N ASP A 82 -9.40 12.53 3.38
CA ASP A 82 -10.48 12.58 2.38
C ASP A 82 -10.07 12.00 1.02
N HIS A 83 -8.85 11.50 0.91
CA HIS A 83 -8.40 10.89 -0.36
C HIS A 83 -9.10 9.55 -0.57
N PRO A 84 -9.54 9.25 -1.81
CA PRO A 84 -10.17 7.97 -2.11
C PRO A 84 -9.30 6.76 -1.72
N SER A 85 -9.94 5.68 -1.32
CA SER A 85 -9.25 4.42 -1.02
C SER A 85 -8.99 3.63 -2.31
N LEU A 86 -8.36 2.47 -2.17
CA LEU A 86 -8.04 1.63 -3.34
C LEU A 86 -9.28 1.22 -4.11
N SER A 87 -10.34 0.81 -3.42
CA SER A 87 -11.59 0.41 -4.08
C SER A 87 -12.20 1.57 -4.85
N ASP A 88 -12.14 2.77 -4.30
CA ASP A 88 -12.69 3.97 -4.95
C ASP A 88 -11.90 4.33 -6.20
N LEU A 89 -10.62 4.02 -6.25
CA LEU A 89 -9.75 4.30 -7.39
C LEU A 89 -9.79 3.19 -8.44
N GLY A 90 -10.53 2.13 -8.19
CA GLY A 90 -10.58 1.00 -9.10
C GLY A 90 -9.34 0.11 -9.03
N LEU A 91 -8.62 0.21 -7.95
CA LEU A 91 -7.43 -0.60 -7.69
C LEU A 91 -7.75 -1.72 -6.73
#